data_69aa83501170c9a81f943dca6d77c213
#
_entry.id   69aa83501170c9a81f943dca6d77c213
#
_cell.length_a   1.000
_cell.length_b   1.000
_cell.length_c   1.000
_cell.angle_alpha   90.00
_cell.angle_beta   90.00
_cell.angle_gamma   90.00
#
_symmetry.space_group_name_H-M   'P 1'
#
loop_
_entity.id
_entity.type
_entity.pdbx_description
1 polymer ?
#
loop_
_entity_poly.entity_id
_entity_poly.type
_entity_poly.pdbx_seq_one_letter_code
_entity_poly.pdbx_strand_id
1 'polypeptide(L)'
;MKKFIVLLLALSCVLALAGCGHQNEDPTTPTGYPTGEIQQPQIMYNGQVYFYFATGFVEPLPDGYELVGSISAVDNVNEPTEDLHGARVELGQEVYASEANTETVYVKYEKGYAQFTVRK
;
A
#
# COMPACT_ATOMS: atom_id res chain seq x y z
N MET A 1 -36.88 40.35 -23.96
CA MET A 1 -36.91 39.70 -22.77
C MET A 1 -36.59 38.28 -22.86
N LYS A 2 -37.27 37.53 -23.63
CA LYS A 2 -36.97 36.12 -23.69
C LYS A 2 -35.56 35.80 -24.12
N LYS A 3 -35.04 36.62 -24.99
CA LYS A 3 -33.70 36.36 -25.48
C LYS A 3 -32.66 36.51 -24.40
N PHE A 4 -32.89 37.40 -23.50
CA PHE A 4 -31.94 37.59 -22.44
C PHE A 4 -31.93 36.39 -21.52
N ILE A 5 -33.07 35.83 -21.27
CA ILE A 5 -33.16 34.68 -20.40
C ILE A 5 -32.41 33.51 -21.00
N VAL A 6 -32.60 33.30 -22.28
CA VAL A 6 -31.93 32.20 -22.95
C VAL A 6 -30.43 32.38 -22.90
N LEU A 7 -30.02 33.59 -23.11
CA LEU A 7 -28.58 33.85 -23.07
C LEU A 7 -28.00 33.56 -21.73
N LEU A 8 -28.69 33.95 -20.69
CA LEU A 8 -28.18 33.69 -19.36
C LEU A 8 -28.09 32.23 -19.06
N LEU A 9 -29.05 31.45 -19.53
CA LEU A 9 -28.98 30.04 -19.30
C LEU A 9 -27.82 29.40 -20.02
N ALA A 10 -27.56 29.83 -21.22
CA ALA A 10 -26.43 29.30 -21.94
C ALA A 10 -25.14 29.62 -21.26
N LEU A 11 -25.01 30.81 -20.76
CA LEU A 11 -23.82 31.19 -20.09
C LEU A 11 -23.60 30.40 -18.83
N SER A 12 -24.68 30.15 -18.14
CA SER A 12 -24.60 29.35 -16.93
C SER A 12 -24.09 27.94 -17.21
N CYS A 13 -24.56 27.36 -18.26
CA CYS A 13 -24.13 26.02 -18.63
C CYS A 13 -22.64 25.97 -18.95
N VAL A 14 -22.17 26.98 -19.65
CA VAL A 14 -20.77 27.02 -20.01
C VAL A 14 -19.89 27.12 -18.77
N LEU A 15 -20.31 27.91 -17.82
CA LEU A 15 -19.54 28.02 -16.60
C LEU A 15 -19.52 26.72 -15.84
N ALA A 16 -20.61 26.02 -15.82
CA ALA A 16 -20.65 24.75 -15.12
C ALA A 16 -19.69 23.76 -15.75
N LEU A 17 -19.66 23.72 -17.04
CA LEU A 17 -18.76 22.80 -17.70
C LEU A 17 -17.31 23.16 -17.43
N ALA A 18 -17.01 24.40 -17.45
CA ALA A 18 -15.64 24.80 -17.18
C ALA A 18 -15.26 24.43 -15.76
N GLY A 19 -16.15 24.62 -14.84
CA GLY A 19 -15.84 24.26 -13.48
C GLY A 19 -15.64 22.78 -13.29
N CYS A 20 -16.40 22.00 -14.03
CA CYS A 20 -16.21 20.60 -13.87
C CYS A 20 -14.95 20.13 -14.47
N GLY A 21 -14.62 20.71 -15.57
CA GLY A 21 -13.56 20.11 -16.26
C GLY A 21 -12.30 20.20 -15.65
N HIS A 22 -12.16 21.17 -14.78
CA HIS A 22 -10.96 21.28 -14.58
C HIS A 22 -10.45 20.64 -13.51
N GLN A 23 -11.14 20.16 -12.81
CA GLN A 23 -10.65 19.77 -11.88
C GLN A 23 -9.96 18.74 -11.91
N ASN A 24 -9.90 18.24 -12.34
CA ASN A 24 -9.40 17.31 -12.33
C ASN A 24 -8.45 17.00 -12.65
N GLU A 25 -7.91 17.05 -12.80
CA GLU A 25 -7.28 16.70 -12.96
C GLU A 25 -6.29 16.26 -13.19
N ASP A 26 -5.75 15.73 -12.65
CA ASP A 26 -4.53 15.40 -12.84
C ASP A 26 -4.36 14.13 -13.44
N PRO A 27 -4.19 14.06 -14.63
CA PRO A 27 -4.10 12.81 -15.32
C PRO A 27 -2.82 12.07 -15.09
N THR A 28 -1.93 12.59 -14.34
CA THR A 28 -0.68 11.89 -14.18
C THR A 28 -0.72 10.88 -13.09
N THR A 29 -1.84 10.67 -12.46
CA THR A 29 -1.90 9.67 -11.44
C THR A 29 -2.87 8.62 -11.81
N PRO A 30 -2.53 7.75 -12.68
CA PRO A 30 -3.51 6.82 -13.20
C PRO A 30 -3.88 5.72 -12.26
N THR A 31 -3.08 5.43 -11.27
CA THR A 31 -3.34 4.25 -10.48
C THR A 31 -4.18 4.50 -9.26
N GLY A 32 -4.40 5.70 -8.88
CA GLY A 32 -5.15 5.94 -7.67
C GLY A 32 -4.33 5.97 -6.41
N TYR A 33 -3.07 5.67 -6.46
CA TYR A 33 -2.21 5.81 -5.30
C TYR A 33 -1.56 7.18 -5.30
N PRO A 34 -1.40 7.80 -4.15
CA PRO A 34 -0.69 9.07 -4.08
C PRO A 34 0.74 8.91 -4.56
N THR A 35 1.23 9.95 -5.21
CA THR A 35 2.60 9.94 -5.68
C THR A 35 3.56 9.88 -4.50
N GLY A 36 4.55 9.04 -4.60
CA GLY A 36 5.57 8.95 -3.57
C GLY A 36 5.30 7.94 -2.49
N GLU A 37 4.15 7.28 -2.52
CA GLU A 37 3.89 6.26 -1.51
C GLU A 37 4.36 4.90 -1.98
N ILE A 38 4.80 4.10 -1.02
CA ILE A 38 5.21 2.74 -1.28
C ILE A 38 3.96 1.92 -1.58
N GLN A 39 3.98 1.16 -2.67
CA GLN A 39 2.82 0.39 -3.07
C GLN A 39 2.96 -1.09 -2.76
N GLN A 40 4.15 -1.58 -2.60
CA GLN A 40 4.39 -2.99 -2.31
C GLN A 40 4.58 -3.19 -0.82
N PRO A 41 3.83 -4.12 -0.21
CA PRO A 41 4.05 -4.40 1.21
C PRO A 41 5.49 -4.83 1.47
N GLN A 42 6.06 -4.30 2.53
CA GLN A 42 7.43 -4.64 2.90
C GLN A 42 7.62 -4.45 4.39
N ILE A 43 8.52 -5.21 4.96
CA ILE A 43 8.89 -5.09 6.36
C ILE A 43 10.39 -5.27 6.49
N MET A 44 10.95 -4.74 7.57
CA MET A 44 12.35 -4.97 7.88
C MET A 44 12.45 -5.93 9.07
N TYR A 45 13.36 -6.87 8.96
CA TYR A 45 13.65 -7.76 10.07
C TYR A 45 15.11 -8.17 9.97
N ASN A 46 15.79 -8.11 11.09
CA ASN A 46 17.18 -8.52 11.20
C ASN A 46 18.06 -7.78 10.19
N GLY A 47 17.79 -6.51 10.00
CA GLY A 47 18.58 -5.67 9.14
C GLY A 47 18.32 -5.79 7.66
N GLN A 48 17.34 -6.59 7.25
CA GLN A 48 17.01 -6.77 5.84
C GLN A 48 15.58 -6.38 5.57
N VAL A 49 15.31 -5.92 4.37
CA VAL A 49 13.96 -5.60 3.94
C VAL A 49 13.38 -6.77 3.15
N TYR A 50 12.19 -7.21 3.55
CA TYR A 50 11.49 -8.32 2.92
C TYR A 50 10.25 -7.76 2.23
N PHE A 51 9.95 -8.26 1.04
CA PHE A 51 8.88 -7.74 0.20
C PHE A 51 7.85 -8.82 -0.07
N TYR A 52 6.60 -8.42 -0.17
CA TYR A 52 5.51 -9.32 -0.53
C TYR A 52 5.32 -9.25 -2.05
N PHE A 53 5.43 -10.41 -2.70
CA PHE A 53 5.29 -10.46 -4.15
C PHE A 53 3.95 -11.05 -4.57
N ALA A 54 2.95 -10.90 -3.73
CA ALA A 54 1.59 -11.28 -4.05
C ALA A 54 1.43 -12.76 -4.38
N THR A 55 2.13 -13.59 -3.63
CA THR A 55 2.09 -15.03 -3.87
C THR A 55 0.92 -15.71 -3.16
N GLY A 56 0.12 -14.95 -2.41
CA GLY A 56 -1.02 -15.52 -1.70
C GLY A 56 -0.69 -15.86 -0.27
N PHE A 57 -1.56 -16.64 0.34
CA PHE A 57 -1.40 -17.00 1.75
C PHE A 57 -1.24 -18.50 1.89
N VAL A 58 -0.49 -18.91 2.89
CA VAL A 58 -0.33 -20.32 3.19
C VAL A 58 -0.86 -20.61 4.59
N GLU A 59 -1.26 -21.82 4.79
CA GLU A 59 -1.76 -22.27 6.08
C GLU A 59 -1.66 -23.79 6.12
N PRO A 60 -1.04 -24.35 7.15
CA PRO A 60 -0.46 -23.68 8.30
C PRO A 60 0.89 -23.05 7.99
N LEU A 61 1.43 -22.38 8.98
CA LEU A 61 2.78 -21.81 8.87
C LEU A 61 3.78 -22.93 8.60
N PRO A 62 4.69 -22.75 7.67
CA PRO A 62 5.69 -23.79 7.42
C PRO A 62 6.54 -24.09 8.64
N ASP A 63 7.03 -25.32 8.70
CA ASP A 63 7.86 -25.75 9.81
C ASP A 63 9.14 -24.94 9.87
N GLY A 64 9.60 -24.72 11.09
CA GLY A 64 10.86 -24.00 11.28
C GLY A 64 10.72 -22.51 11.44
N TYR A 65 9.52 -21.98 11.30
CA TYR A 65 9.28 -20.55 11.49
C TYR A 65 8.68 -20.31 12.86
N GLU A 66 9.17 -19.29 13.53
CA GLU A 66 8.74 -18.98 14.88
C GLU A 66 8.39 -17.51 14.98
N LEU A 67 7.51 -17.18 15.90
CA LEU A 67 7.12 -15.80 16.14
C LEU A 67 8.33 -15.02 16.63
N VAL A 68 8.68 -13.94 15.93
CA VAL A 68 9.80 -13.11 16.33
C VAL A 68 9.37 -11.73 16.80
N GLY A 69 8.12 -11.40 16.62
CA GLY A 69 7.60 -10.12 17.09
C GLY A 69 6.40 -9.70 16.27
N SER A 70 6.03 -8.45 16.40
CA SER A 70 4.92 -7.91 15.64
C SER A 70 5.28 -6.53 15.11
N ILE A 71 4.58 -6.10 14.08
CA ILE A 71 4.85 -4.82 13.44
C ILE A 71 4.61 -3.71 14.44
N SER A 72 5.63 -2.90 14.69
CA SER A 72 5.58 -1.85 15.69
C SER A 72 5.43 -0.46 15.10
N ALA A 73 5.67 -0.27 13.82
CA ALA A 73 5.47 1.02 13.17
C ALA A 73 5.24 0.81 11.68
N VAL A 74 4.43 1.68 11.09
CA VAL A 74 4.10 1.61 9.67
C VAL A 74 4.33 2.99 9.06
N ASP A 75 5.05 3.02 7.94
CA ASP A 75 5.29 4.25 7.21
C ASP A 75 5.15 3.89 5.73
N ASN A 76 4.13 4.42 5.07
CA ASN A 76 3.86 4.08 3.69
C ASN A 76 4.57 5.00 2.70
N VAL A 77 5.44 5.86 3.17
CA VAL A 77 6.17 6.78 2.32
C VAL A 77 7.65 6.44 2.31
N ASN A 78 8.23 6.18 3.47
CA ASN A 78 9.65 5.88 3.59
C ASN A 78 9.86 4.40 3.83
N GLU A 79 10.90 3.86 3.25
CA GLU A 79 11.22 2.46 3.47
C GLU A 79 11.57 2.22 4.94
N PRO A 80 11.21 1.06 5.46
CA PRO A 80 11.55 0.78 6.86
C PRO A 80 13.06 0.76 7.07
N THR A 81 13.48 1.30 8.19
CA THR A 81 14.90 1.35 8.56
C THR A 81 15.17 0.68 9.88
N GLU A 82 14.14 0.19 10.55
CA GLU A 82 14.30 -0.50 11.84
C GLU A 82 13.52 -1.81 11.81
N ASP A 83 13.97 -2.75 12.60
CA ASP A 83 13.32 -4.06 12.62
C ASP A 83 11.86 -3.94 13.05
N LEU A 84 11.02 -4.72 12.40
CA LEU A 84 9.59 -4.79 12.65
C LEU A 84 8.85 -3.49 12.31
N HIS A 85 9.47 -2.66 11.51
CA HIS A 85 8.80 -1.55 10.86
C HIS A 85 8.45 -1.99 9.45
N GLY A 86 7.39 -1.42 8.89
CA GLY A 86 6.97 -1.82 7.56
C GLY A 86 6.18 -0.77 6.84
N ALA A 87 5.85 -1.09 5.59
CA ALA A 87 5.00 -0.29 4.73
C ALA A 87 3.92 -1.18 4.17
N ARG A 88 2.71 -0.64 4.06
CA ARG A 88 1.55 -1.36 3.55
C ARG A 88 1.24 -2.62 4.35
N VAL A 89 1.58 -2.62 5.62
CA VAL A 89 1.22 -3.66 6.57
C VAL A 89 0.50 -2.97 7.73
N GLU A 90 0.06 -3.72 8.70
CA GLU A 90 -0.71 -3.16 9.81
C GLU A 90 0.04 -3.32 11.12
N LEU A 91 -0.15 -2.35 11.99
CA LEU A 91 0.43 -2.42 13.32
C LEU A 91 -0.09 -3.66 14.03
N GLY A 92 0.81 -4.33 14.72
CA GLY A 92 0.41 -5.49 15.52
C GLY A 92 0.41 -6.81 14.78
N GLN A 93 0.63 -6.81 13.47
CA GLN A 93 0.68 -8.08 12.75
C GLN A 93 1.88 -8.88 13.20
N GLU A 94 1.68 -10.17 13.40
CA GLU A 94 2.75 -11.06 13.86
C GLU A 94 3.68 -11.41 12.72
N VAL A 95 4.96 -11.47 13.03
CA VAL A 95 6.01 -11.77 12.06
C VAL A 95 6.71 -13.04 12.51
N TYR A 96 6.92 -13.96 11.57
CA TYR A 96 7.54 -15.26 11.85
C TYR A 96 8.77 -15.41 10.97
N ALA A 97 9.83 -15.92 11.53
CA ALA A 97 11.10 -16.05 10.82
C ALA A 97 11.74 -17.39 11.15
N SER A 98 12.67 -17.82 10.33
CA SER A 98 13.39 -19.07 10.51
C SER A 98 14.88 -18.81 10.41
N GLU A 99 15.63 -19.41 11.32
CA GLU A 99 17.09 -19.31 11.26
C GLU A 99 17.65 -20.10 10.10
N ALA A 100 16.93 -21.10 9.65
CA ALA A 100 17.39 -21.94 8.55
C ALA A 100 17.15 -21.29 7.20
N ASN A 101 16.25 -20.31 7.12
CA ASN A 101 15.96 -19.63 5.86
C ASN A 101 15.82 -18.15 6.13
N THR A 102 16.92 -17.44 6.03
CA THR A 102 16.93 -16.02 6.37
C THR A 102 16.46 -15.14 5.21
N GLU A 103 16.12 -15.72 4.07
CA GLU A 103 15.63 -14.95 2.94
C GLU A 103 14.11 -14.77 2.95
N THR A 104 13.42 -15.40 3.87
CA THR A 104 11.97 -15.42 3.90
C THR A 104 11.46 -15.22 5.31
N VAL A 105 10.43 -14.39 5.45
CA VAL A 105 9.66 -14.29 6.69
C VAL A 105 8.19 -14.39 6.33
N TYR A 106 7.35 -14.66 7.33
CA TYR A 106 5.91 -14.73 7.11
C TYR A 106 5.23 -13.72 8.01
N VAL A 107 4.20 -13.08 7.48
CA VAL A 107 3.39 -12.12 8.22
C VAL A 107 1.98 -12.69 8.31
N LYS A 108 1.41 -12.70 9.49
CA LYS A 108 0.12 -13.31 9.71
C LYS A 108 -1.01 -12.37 9.31
N TYR A 109 -1.93 -12.89 8.50
CA TYR A 109 -3.14 -12.21 8.09
C TYR A 109 -4.33 -13.10 8.48
N GLU A 110 -5.52 -12.59 8.31
CA GLU A 110 -6.70 -13.37 8.65
C GLU A 110 -6.81 -14.65 7.84
N LYS A 111 -6.39 -14.62 6.60
CA LYS A 111 -6.52 -15.76 5.71
C LYS A 111 -5.34 -16.72 5.75
N GLY A 112 -4.35 -16.43 6.53
CA GLY A 112 -3.18 -17.29 6.61
C GLY A 112 -1.92 -16.45 6.72
N TYR A 113 -0.82 -17.01 6.25
CA TYR A 113 0.48 -16.36 6.40
C TYR A 113 0.98 -15.93 5.02
N ALA A 114 1.39 -14.69 4.90
CA ALA A 114 1.91 -14.17 3.64
C ALA A 114 3.42 -14.25 3.64
N GLN A 115 3.98 -14.72 2.54
CA GLN A 115 5.41 -14.88 2.42
C GLN A 115 6.05 -13.59 1.95
N PHE A 116 6.99 -13.09 2.72
CA PHE A 116 7.78 -11.91 2.34
C PHE A 116 9.22 -12.38 2.14
N THR A 117 9.84 -11.97 1.05
CA THR A 117 11.19 -12.41 0.73
C THR A 117 12.08 -11.22 0.42
N VAL A 118 13.39 -11.42 0.55
CA VAL A 118 14.33 -10.36 0.20
C VAL A 118 14.31 -10.19 -1.32
N ARG A 119 14.66 -8.99 -1.76
CA ARG A 119 14.70 -8.71 -3.19
C ARG A 119 16.07 -9.14 -3.70
N LYS A 120 16.08 -9.81 -4.81
CA LYS A 120 17.32 -10.29 -5.39
C LYS A 120 17.69 -9.55 -6.65
#